data_c98efa3915676438b74e926b8a457b9e
#
_entry.id   c98efa3915676438b74e926b8a457b9e
#
_cell.length_a   1.000
_cell.length_b   1.000
_cell.length_c   1.000
_cell.angle_alpha   90.00
_cell.angle_beta   90.00
_cell.angle_gamma   90.00
#
_symmetry.space_group_name_H-M   'P 1'
#
loop_
_entity.id
_entity.type
_entity.pdbx_description
1 polymer ?
#
loop_
_entity_poly.entity_id
_entity_poly.type
_entity_poly.pdbx_seq_one_letter_code
_entity_poly.pdbx_strand_id
1 'polypeptide(L)'
;MRVLGDKIGSTLLAQTADVSTMPWNGDGLTANLDENGNIPEEQFDAACIHSEDEAVEAAERIGYPVMLKASEGGGGKGIRKALDEAELRTAYPQVLGEVPGSPVFLVKLCVGARHLEVQVVGDTHGNAIALGGRDCSTQRRFQKIFEEG
;
A
#
# COMPACT_ATOMS: atom_id res chain seq x y z
N MET A 1 14.99 2.73 6.99
CA MET A 1 14.26 3.92 6.49
C MET A 1 13.74 3.73 5.07
N ARG A 2 14.51 3.18 4.12
CA ARG A 2 14.05 2.95 2.73
C ARG A 2 12.79 2.08 2.67
N VAL A 3 12.73 1.00 3.43
CA VAL A 3 11.59 0.05 3.46
C VAL A 3 10.30 0.69 3.97
N LEU A 4 10.39 1.58 4.97
CA LEU A 4 9.22 2.29 5.50
C LEU A 4 8.65 3.34 4.52
N GLY A 5 9.45 3.78 3.56
CA GLY A 5 9.01 4.70 2.50
C GLY A 5 8.33 4.01 1.33
N ASP A 6 8.46 2.69 1.21
CA ASP A 6 7.80 1.87 0.20
C ASP A 6 6.46 1.34 0.72
N LYS A 7 5.40 1.39 -0.11
CA LYS A 7 4.05 1.01 0.33
C LYS A 7 3.89 -0.48 0.61
N ILE A 8 4.52 -1.34 -0.20
CA ILE A 8 4.53 -2.80 0.00
C ILE A 8 5.37 -3.12 1.23
N GLY A 9 6.60 -2.59 1.29
CA GLY A 9 7.53 -2.83 2.37
C GLY A 9 6.98 -2.38 3.72
N SER A 10 6.39 -1.18 3.80
CA SER A 10 5.79 -0.69 5.05
C SER A 10 4.59 -1.53 5.50
N THR A 11 3.77 -2.03 4.55
CA THR A 11 2.64 -2.91 4.88
C THR A 11 3.10 -4.27 5.39
N LEU A 12 4.12 -4.87 4.75
CA LEU A 12 4.75 -6.10 5.22
C LEU A 12 5.32 -5.96 6.64
N LEU A 13 6.02 -4.86 6.91
CA LEU A 13 6.57 -4.58 8.23
C LEU A 13 5.48 -4.37 9.29
N ALA A 14 4.44 -3.60 8.96
CA ALA A 14 3.30 -3.39 9.84
C ALA A 14 2.66 -4.73 10.24
N GLN A 15 2.39 -5.58 9.24
CA GLN A 15 1.83 -6.91 9.44
C GLN A 15 2.76 -7.82 10.26
N THR A 16 4.07 -7.77 10.01
CA THR A 16 5.07 -8.51 10.78
C THR A 16 5.14 -8.06 12.24
N ALA A 17 4.89 -6.77 12.49
CA ALA A 17 4.84 -6.18 13.83
C ALA A 17 3.46 -6.29 14.51
N ASP A 18 2.57 -7.12 13.97
CA ASP A 18 1.20 -7.31 14.46
C ASP A 18 0.36 -6.02 14.50
N VAL A 19 0.69 -5.08 13.61
CA VAL A 19 -0.10 -3.88 13.38
C VAL A 19 -1.15 -4.18 12.32
N SER A 20 -2.42 -3.85 12.61
CA SER A 20 -3.53 -4.08 11.68
C SER A 20 -3.31 -3.38 10.35
N THR A 21 -3.50 -4.12 9.27
CA THR A 21 -3.47 -3.62 7.89
C THR A 21 -4.83 -3.80 7.22
N MET A 22 -5.06 -3.04 6.15
CA MET A 22 -6.21 -3.32 5.27
C MET A 22 -5.99 -4.65 4.56
N PRO A 23 -7.04 -5.45 4.31
CA PRO A 23 -6.91 -6.66 3.48
C PRO A 23 -6.25 -6.34 2.14
N TRP A 24 -5.24 -7.10 1.77
CA TRP A 24 -4.43 -6.86 0.57
C TRP A 24 -3.90 -8.18 -0.02
N ASN A 25 -3.24 -8.14 -1.17
CA ASN A 25 -2.75 -9.38 -1.81
C ASN A 25 -1.65 -10.10 -1.02
N GLY A 26 -0.94 -9.39 -0.14
CA GLY A 26 0.11 -9.95 0.73
C GLY A 26 -0.36 -10.30 2.15
N ASP A 27 -1.66 -10.47 2.39
CA ASP A 27 -2.18 -10.86 3.71
C ASP A 27 -1.54 -12.19 4.17
N GLY A 28 -1.07 -12.19 5.43
CA GLY A 28 -0.41 -13.34 6.04
C GLY A 28 1.08 -13.47 5.74
N LEU A 29 1.64 -12.67 4.83
CA LEU A 29 3.07 -12.63 4.60
C LEU A 29 3.78 -11.88 5.75
N THR A 30 4.98 -12.33 6.09
CA THR A 30 5.84 -11.67 7.08
C THR A 30 7.18 -11.31 6.44
N ALA A 31 7.81 -10.24 6.93
CA ALA A 31 9.11 -9.80 6.46
C ALA A 31 10.16 -9.93 7.55
N ASN A 32 11.25 -10.64 7.24
CA ASN A 32 12.42 -10.68 8.10
C ASN A 32 13.46 -9.72 7.53
N LEU A 33 13.77 -8.67 8.29
CA LEU A 33 14.80 -7.73 7.86
C LEU A 33 16.20 -8.39 7.87
N ASP A 34 16.96 -8.15 6.84
CA ASP A 34 18.38 -8.50 6.79
C ASP A 34 19.21 -7.63 7.75
N GLU A 35 20.51 -7.90 7.88
CA GLU A 35 21.44 -7.14 8.72
C GLU A 35 21.57 -5.65 8.34
N ASN A 36 21.15 -5.28 7.13
CA ASN A 36 21.14 -3.91 6.62
C ASN A 36 19.77 -3.23 6.80
N GLY A 37 18.77 -3.94 7.36
CA GLY A 37 17.43 -3.45 7.55
C GLY A 37 16.58 -3.43 6.28
N ASN A 38 16.89 -4.29 5.30
CA ASN A 38 16.07 -4.46 4.09
C ASN A 38 15.21 -5.72 4.20
N ILE A 39 14.07 -5.71 3.51
CA ILE A 39 13.29 -6.92 3.27
C ILE A 39 14.00 -7.74 2.17
N PRO A 40 14.22 -9.05 2.35
CA PRO A 40 14.74 -9.91 1.30
C PRO A 40 13.88 -9.83 0.03
N GLU A 41 14.54 -9.79 -1.13
CA GLU A 41 13.88 -9.61 -2.43
C GLU A 41 12.77 -10.63 -2.67
N GLU A 42 12.98 -11.89 -2.32
CA GLU A 42 11.99 -12.96 -2.46
C GLU A 42 10.71 -12.67 -1.63
N GLN A 43 10.85 -12.14 -0.40
CA GLN A 43 9.72 -11.81 0.45
C GLN A 43 8.96 -10.57 -0.05
N PHE A 44 9.69 -9.60 -0.58
CA PHE A 44 9.10 -8.42 -1.19
C PHE A 44 8.36 -8.77 -2.47
N ASP A 45 8.98 -9.58 -3.32
CA ASP A 45 8.42 -10.02 -4.59
C ASP A 45 7.15 -10.85 -4.42
N ALA A 46 7.09 -11.72 -3.41
CA ALA A 46 5.90 -12.48 -3.05
C ALA A 46 4.68 -11.60 -2.67
N ALA A 47 4.91 -10.34 -2.33
CA ALA A 47 3.88 -9.36 -2.02
C ALA A 47 3.52 -8.47 -3.23
N CYS A 48 4.16 -8.68 -4.37
CA CYS A 48 3.89 -7.97 -5.62
C CYS A 48 2.87 -8.74 -6.48
N ILE A 49 2.30 -8.05 -7.43
CA ILE A 49 1.45 -8.62 -8.49
C ILE A 49 2.18 -8.46 -9.82
N HIS A 50 2.38 -9.57 -10.53
CA HIS A 50 3.20 -9.62 -11.73
C HIS A 50 2.39 -9.75 -13.02
N SER A 51 1.09 -10.11 -12.91
CA SER A 51 0.22 -10.26 -14.06
C SER A 51 -1.21 -9.78 -13.78
N GLU A 52 -1.95 -9.54 -14.85
CA GLU A 52 -3.37 -9.19 -14.78
C GLU A 52 -4.19 -10.32 -14.15
N ASP A 53 -3.87 -11.58 -14.45
CA ASP A 53 -4.60 -12.73 -13.90
C ASP A 53 -4.32 -12.90 -12.40
N GLU A 54 -3.08 -12.72 -11.95
CA GLU A 54 -2.76 -12.64 -10.51
C GLU A 54 -3.51 -11.51 -9.80
N ALA A 55 -3.68 -10.37 -10.46
CA ALA A 55 -4.47 -9.27 -9.91
C ALA A 55 -5.93 -9.67 -9.71
N VAL A 56 -6.52 -10.37 -10.68
CA VAL A 56 -7.90 -10.85 -10.60
C VAL A 56 -8.05 -11.89 -9.48
N GLU A 57 -7.19 -12.90 -9.42
CA GLU A 57 -7.20 -13.91 -8.36
C GLU A 57 -7.05 -13.28 -6.96
N ALA A 58 -6.16 -12.31 -6.81
CA ALA A 58 -6.00 -11.58 -5.56
C ALA A 58 -7.25 -10.76 -5.20
N ALA A 59 -7.86 -10.10 -6.19
CA ALA A 59 -9.07 -9.31 -5.99
C ALA A 59 -10.28 -10.16 -5.61
N GLU A 60 -10.42 -11.36 -6.18
CA GLU A 60 -11.45 -12.32 -5.79
C GLU A 60 -11.28 -12.78 -4.34
N ARG A 61 -10.05 -13.04 -3.91
CA ARG A 61 -9.72 -13.42 -2.53
C ARG A 61 -9.99 -12.29 -1.53
N ILE A 62 -9.63 -11.05 -1.87
CA ILE A 62 -9.84 -9.84 -1.04
C ILE A 62 -11.32 -9.44 -1.04
N GLY A 63 -12.02 -9.69 -2.15
CA GLY A 63 -13.38 -9.23 -2.44
C GLY A 63 -13.42 -7.80 -2.98
N TYR A 64 -14.16 -7.57 -4.06
CA TYR A 64 -14.39 -6.23 -4.61
C TYR A 64 -15.21 -5.34 -3.68
N PRO A 65 -15.10 -4.01 -3.75
CA PRO A 65 -14.18 -3.24 -4.57
C PRO A 65 -12.75 -3.23 -4.02
N VAL A 66 -11.78 -3.05 -4.94
CA VAL A 66 -10.34 -3.01 -4.62
C VAL A 66 -9.69 -1.75 -5.18
N MET A 67 -8.49 -1.45 -4.64
CA MET A 67 -7.59 -0.42 -5.16
C MET A 67 -6.33 -1.09 -5.69
N LEU A 68 -6.03 -0.90 -6.96
CA LEU A 68 -4.76 -1.25 -7.57
C LEU A 68 -3.79 -0.08 -7.44
N LYS A 69 -2.59 -0.35 -6.96
CA LYS A 69 -1.60 0.70 -6.66
C LYS A 69 -0.20 0.32 -7.13
N ALA A 70 0.50 1.30 -7.71
CA ALA A 70 1.94 1.25 -7.87
C ALA A 70 2.63 1.65 -6.56
N SER A 71 3.63 0.87 -6.10
CA SER A 71 4.31 1.12 -4.84
C SER A 71 5.05 2.46 -4.83
N GLU A 72 5.69 2.81 -5.95
CA GLU A 72 6.45 4.05 -6.11
C GLU A 72 5.58 5.23 -6.61
N GLY A 73 4.28 4.99 -6.83
CA GLY A 73 3.34 6.03 -7.23
C GLY A 73 3.11 7.07 -6.13
N GLY A 74 2.94 8.33 -6.53
CA GLY A 74 2.65 9.45 -5.63
C GLY A 74 1.73 10.46 -6.29
N GLY A 75 1.07 11.31 -5.49
CA GLY A 75 0.18 12.36 -6.01
C GLY A 75 -1.02 11.84 -6.79
N GLY A 76 -1.54 10.66 -6.47
CA GLY A 76 -2.66 10.02 -7.18
C GLY A 76 -2.30 9.31 -8.49
N LYS A 77 -1.00 9.31 -8.90
CA LYS A 77 -0.51 8.53 -10.03
C LYS A 77 -0.32 7.06 -9.64
N GLY A 78 -0.62 6.16 -10.57
CA GLY A 78 -0.50 4.74 -10.35
C GLY A 78 -1.51 4.20 -9.34
N ILE A 79 -2.69 4.80 -9.22
CA ILE A 79 -3.77 4.37 -8.33
C ILE A 79 -5.06 4.28 -9.12
N ARG A 80 -5.71 3.11 -9.10
CA ARG A 80 -7.02 2.88 -9.72
C ARG A 80 -7.93 2.09 -8.81
N LYS A 81 -9.19 2.50 -8.77
CA LYS A 81 -10.26 1.75 -8.16
C LYS A 81 -10.83 0.76 -9.18
N ALA A 82 -11.19 -0.44 -8.73
CA ALA A 82 -11.93 -1.40 -9.51
C ALA A 82 -13.11 -1.95 -8.69
N LEU A 83 -14.29 -1.87 -9.25
CA LEU A 83 -15.53 -2.37 -8.64
C LEU A 83 -15.76 -3.85 -8.94
N ASP A 84 -15.18 -4.32 -10.04
CA ASP A 84 -15.30 -5.68 -10.55
C ASP A 84 -14.05 -6.08 -11.37
N GLU A 85 -14.04 -7.31 -11.88
CA GLU A 85 -12.96 -7.86 -12.70
C GLU A 85 -12.72 -7.05 -13.98
N ALA A 86 -13.79 -6.64 -14.68
CA ALA A 86 -13.67 -5.94 -15.96
C ALA A 86 -12.98 -4.57 -15.78
N GLU A 87 -13.34 -3.85 -14.70
CA GLU A 87 -12.66 -2.60 -14.33
C GLU A 87 -11.20 -2.86 -13.93
N LEU A 88 -10.91 -3.94 -13.21
CA LEU A 88 -9.57 -4.29 -12.79
C LEU A 88 -8.66 -4.60 -13.99
N ARG A 89 -9.13 -5.41 -14.94
CA ARG A 89 -8.40 -5.70 -16.19
C ARG A 89 -8.11 -4.44 -17.01
N THR A 90 -9.04 -3.49 -17.01
CA THR A 90 -8.82 -2.19 -17.65
C THR A 90 -7.82 -1.32 -16.89
N ALA A 91 -7.86 -1.36 -15.56
CA ALA A 91 -7.02 -0.54 -14.70
C ALA A 91 -5.55 -1.01 -14.66
N TYR A 92 -5.31 -2.31 -14.76
CA TYR A 92 -3.98 -2.90 -14.61
C TYR A 92 -2.95 -2.32 -15.60
N PRO A 93 -3.17 -2.34 -16.94
CA PRO A 93 -2.22 -1.74 -17.87
C PRO A 93 -2.08 -0.23 -17.71
N GLN A 94 -3.12 0.46 -17.24
CA GLN A 94 -3.05 1.90 -16.99
C GLN A 94 -2.08 2.23 -15.84
N VAL A 95 -2.16 1.46 -14.73
CA VAL A 95 -1.27 1.65 -13.57
C VAL A 95 0.18 1.40 -13.96
N LEU A 96 0.44 0.32 -14.72
CA LEU A 96 1.78 0.03 -15.23
C LEU A 96 2.32 1.13 -16.15
N GLY A 97 1.45 1.69 -17.00
CA GLY A 97 1.84 2.77 -17.92
C GLY A 97 2.11 4.11 -17.23
N GLU A 98 1.45 4.39 -16.11
CA GLU A 98 1.64 5.64 -15.36
C GLU A 98 2.92 5.68 -14.52
N VAL A 99 3.35 4.54 -14.01
CA VAL A 99 4.58 4.40 -13.18
C VAL A 99 5.37 3.19 -13.68
N PRO A 100 6.03 3.31 -14.83
CA PRO A 100 6.76 2.19 -15.42
C PRO A 100 7.84 1.63 -14.49
N GLY A 101 7.89 0.30 -14.35
CA GLY A 101 8.86 -0.41 -13.52
C GLY A 101 8.55 -0.43 -12.02
N SER A 102 7.49 0.26 -11.58
CA SER A 102 7.07 0.19 -10.18
C SER A 102 6.39 -1.14 -9.88
N PRO A 103 6.71 -1.78 -8.74
CA PRO A 103 5.93 -2.89 -8.24
C PRO A 103 4.47 -2.51 -8.01
N VAL A 104 3.57 -3.45 -8.25
CA VAL A 104 2.12 -3.26 -8.15
C VAL A 104 1.54 -4.17 -7.07
N PHE A 105 0.53 -3.68 -6.36
CA PHE A 105 -0.19 -4.42 -5.34
C PHE A 105 -1.66 -4.02 -5.29
N LEU A 106 -2.48 -4.86 -4.68
CA LEU A 106 -3.91 -4.65 -4.47
C LEU A 106 -4.24 -4.54 -2.99
N VAL A 107 -5.14 -3.62 -2.67
CA VAL A 107 -5.69 -3.47 -1.32
C VAL A 107 -7.21 -3.30 -1.38
N LYS A 108 -7.92 -3.80 -0.39
CA LYS A 108 -9.37 -3.57 -0.24
C LYS A 108 -9.69 -2.09 -0.26
N LEU A 109 -10.68 -1.67 -1.04
CA LEU A 109 -11.19 -0.30 -0.98
C LEU A 109 -11.99 -0.10 0.31
N CYS A 110 -11.57 0.84 1.14
CA CYS A 110 -12.31 1.27 2.31
C CYS A 110 -13.33 2.35 1.90
N VAL A 111 -14.61 2.02 1.98
CA VAL A 111 -15.70 2.94 1.61
C VAL A 111 -16.20 3.66 2.86
N GLY A 112 -16.40 4.99 2.75
CA GLY A 112 -16.92 5.81 3.85
C GLY A 112 -15.96 5.95 5.03
N ALA A 113 -14.67 5.77 4.81
CA ALA A 113 -13.64 5.87 5.84
C ALA A 113 -13.15 7.31 6.02
N ARG A 114 -12.68 7.60 7.23
CA ARG A 114 -11.85 8.77 7.53
C ARG A 114 -10.39 8.40 7.32
N HIS A 115 -9.61 9.33 6.76
CA HIS A 115 -8.17 9.21 6.62
C HIS A 115 -7.49 9.91 7.78
N LEU A 116 -7.07 9.13 8.76
CA LEU A 116 -6.34 9.63 9.92
C LEU A 116 -4.90 9.18 9.83
N GLU A 117 -3.98 10.06 10.18
CA GLU A 117 -2.56 9.74 10.23
C GLU A 117 -1.94 10.24 11.53
N VAL A 118 -0.84 9.62 11.93
CA VAL A 118 -0.05 10.02 13.09
C VAL A 118 1.39 10.22 12.65
N GLN A 119 1.96 11.39 12.97
CA GLN A 119 3.37 11.63 12.75
C GLN A 119 4.19 10.88 13.79
N VAL A 120 5.06 10.00 13.33
CA VAL A 120 6.02 9.28 14.18
C VAL A 120 7.43 9.77 13.86
N VAL A 121 8.19 10.05 14.88
CA VAL A 121 9.61 10.44 14.79
C VAL A 121 10.43 9.41 15.55
N GLY A 122 11.41 8.82 14.89
CA GLY A 122 12.38 7.91 15.50
C GLY A 122 13.78 8.51 15.54
N ASP A 123 14.57 8.17 16.55
CA ASP A 123 15.99 8.51 16.67
C ASP A 123 16.91 7.33 16.25
N THR A 124 18.22 7.57 16.27
CA THR A 124 19.23 6.55 15.95
C THR A 124 19.51 5.57 17.11
N HIS A 125 18.87 5.77 18.26
CA HIS A 125 19.07 5.00 19.48
C HIS A 125 17.94 3.98 19.73
N GLY A 126 16.97 3.89 18.80
CA GLY A 126 15.84 2.96 18.89
C GLY A 126 14.62 3.52 19.64
N ASN A 127 14.58 4.82 19.94
CA ASN A 127 13.41 5.44 20.51
C ASN A 127 12.48 5.97 19.39
N ALA A 128 11.17 5.96 19.66
CA ALA A 128 10.18 6.55 18.78
C ALA A 128 9.09 7.27 19.59
N ILE A 129 8.57 8.36 19.04
CA ILE A 129 7.50 9.14 19.64
C ILE A 129 6.44 9.49 18.59
N ALA A 130 5.18 9.43 18.98
CA ALA A 130 4.05 9.91 18.19
C ALA A 130 3.74 11.37 18.57
N LEU A 131 3.66 12.25 17.57
CA LEU A 131 3.50 13.71 17.77
C LEU A 131 2.04 14.20 17.68
N GLY A 132 1.09 13.30 17.51
CA GLY A 132 -0.33 13.63 17.40
C GLY A 132 -0.95 13.15 16.12
N GLY A 133 -2.27 13.15 16.06
CA GLY A 133 -3.06 12.71 14.91
C GLY A 133 -3.41 13.89 14.01
N ARG A 134 -3.58 13.61 12.72
CA ARG A 134 -4.07 14.55 11.71
C ARG A 134 -5.21 13.92 10.94
N ASP A 135 -6.25 14.69 10.65
CA ASP A 135 -7.34 14.29 9.77
C ASP A 135 -7.06 14.75 8.34
N CYS A 136 -6.91 13.81 7.45
CA CYS A 136 -6.63 14.03 6.03
C CYS A 136 -7.78 13.54 5.14
N SER A 137 -9.01 13.48 5.67
CA SER A 137 -10.17 12.89 4.98
C SER A 137 -10.62 13.69 3.76
N THR A 138 -10.39 15.01 3.73
CA THR A 138 -10.74 15.85 2.58
C THR A 138 -9.75 15.66 1.44
N GLN A 139 -10.13 14.85 0.47
CA GLN A 139 -9.27 14.44 -0.65
C GLN A 139 -9.93 14.73 -2.01
N ARG A 140 -9.12 14.95 -3.03
CA ARG A 140 -9.55 15.01 -4.43
C ARG A 140 -8.62 14.14 -5.28
N ARG A 141 -9.18 13.21 -6.04
CA ARG A 141 -8.42 12.26 -6.87
C ARG A 141 -7.33 11.52 -6.07
N PHE A 142 -7.70 11.06 -4.86
CA PHE A 142 -6.81 10.36 -3.93
C PHE A 142 -5.63 11.21 -3.41
N GLN A 143 -5.75 12.53 -3.48
CA GLN A 143 -4.79 13.47 -2.92
C GLN A 143 -5.40 14.25 -1.77
N LYS A 144 -4.63 14.39 -0.71
CA LYS A 144 -4.98 15.23 0.43
C LYS A 144 -5.11 16.70 0.00
N ILE A 145 -6.21 17.35 0.37
CA ILE A 145 -6.47 18.77 0.11
C ILE A 145 -6.33 19.59 1.39
N PHE A 146 -6.90 19.09 2.49
CA PHE A 146 -6.81 19.69 3.81
C PHE A 146 -6.26 18.69 4.82
N GLU A 147 -5.61 19.24 5.85
CA GLU A 147 -5.09 18.53 6.99
C GLU A 147 -5.46 19.34 8.24
N GLU A 148 -6.13 18.68 9.19
CA GLU A 148 -6.52 19.25 10.47
C GLU A 148 -5.83 18.46 11.60
N GLY A 149 -5.16 19.19 12.51
CA GLY A 149 -4.45 18.63 13.66
C GLY A 149 -5.23 18.77 14.97
#